data_39732857bcae349b55b44a95035ce113
#
_entry.id   39732857bcae349b55b44a95035ce113
#
_cell.length_a   1.000
_cell.length_b   1.000
_cell.length_c   1.000
_cell.angle_alpha   90.00
_cell.angle_beta   90.00
_cell.angle_gamma   90.00
#
_symmetry.space_group_name_H-M   'P 1'
#
loop_
_entity.id
_entity.type
_entity.pdbx_description
1 polymer ?
#
loop_
_entity_poly.entity_id
_entity_poly.type
_entity_poly.pdbx_seq_one_letter_code
_entity_poly.pdbx_strand_id
1 'polypeptide(L)'
;MDCKTLLYRAKSWLRHQLTAWNTGGEGVHSPYLFEWVRMVMMDTNSYYKWEEIERCREKMLRDERELEFVDYGSAIKSRSLENGSEAAYSLEFRDVRRVCDIARRSLTKRKYAEMLFRLVNWLGRPLLTSPSMGGIGDETLEDRKGLTIVELGLEFRGLTIVELGTSLGVTTAYLAAADSRNKVVTFEGCEAVANIAKENWKRLNISNIECVVGELTIDSLQLTVDSLRGIDVAFIDANHAYASTCGYFNVLADMTHEKSVIVVDDIHYSEEMERAWKEICADERVTSTIDLYQMGLVFFDKHYWKRNYKMRL
;
A
#
# COMPACT_ATOMS: atom_id res chain seq x y z
N MET A 1 -24.56 0.14 2.62
CA MET A 1 -23.90 -0.96 3.38
C MET A 1 -25.01 -1.63 4.18
N ASP A 2 -25.16 -2.94 4.07
CA ASP A 2 -26.22 -3.66 4.76
C ASP A 2 -25.90 -3.88 6.26
N CYS A 3 -26.93 -4.23 7.05
CA CYS A 3 -26.81 -4.42 8.49
C CYS A 3 -25.88 -5.60 8.85
N LYS A 4 -25.78 -6.62 7.99
CA LYS A 4 -24.92 -7.79 8.20
C LYS A 4 -23.45 -7.39 8.08
N THR A 5 -23.09 -6.62 7.06
CA THR A 5 -21.73 -6.10 6.85
C THR A 5 -21.29 -5.19 8.00
N LEU A 6 -22.19 -4.32 8.49
CA LEU A 6 -21.91 -3.48 9.66
C LEU A 6 -21.62 -4.30 10.92
N LEU A 7 -22.44 -5.31 11.18
CA LEU A 7 -22.28 -6.17 12.35
C LEU A 7 -21.00 -7.01 12.26
N TYR A 8 -20.67 -7.50 11.04
CA TYR A 8 -19.43 -8.22 10.79
C TYR A 8 -18.22 -7.34 11.11
N ARG A 9 -18.18 -6.11 10.54
CA ARG A 9 -17.07 -5.16 10.77
C ARG A 9 -16.91 -4.79 12.24
N ALA A 10 -18.01 -4.57 12.95
CA ALA A 10 -17.97 -4.28 14.38
C ALA A 10 -17.40 -5.45 15.20
N LYS A 11 -17.82 -6.68 14.91
CA LYS A 11 -17.29 -7.90 15.57
C LYS A 11 -15.81 -8.13 15.23
N SER A 12 -15.44 -7.97 13.97
CA SER A 12 -14.06 -8.11 13.49
C SER A 12 -13.15 -7.09 14.16
N TRP A 13 -13.58 -5.83 14.21
CA TRP A 13 -12.84 -4.76 14.88
C TRP A 13 -12.65 -5.05 16.37
N LEU A 14 -13.73 -5.45 17.08
CA LEU A 14 -13.62 -5.78 18.50
C LEU A 14 -12.65 -6.93 18.75
N ARG A 15 -12.73 -8.00 17.93
CA ARG A 15 -11.80 -9.14 17.99
C ARG A 15 -10.35 -8.67 17.78
N HIS A 16 -10.10 -7.82 16.80
CA HIS A 16 -8.77 -7.27 16.56
C HIS A 16 -8.29 -6.45 17.77
N GLN A 17 -9.12 -5.56 18.33
CA GLN A 17 -8.75 -4.76 19.50
C GLN A 17 -8.39 -5.60 20.73
N LEU A 18 -9.05 -6.76 20.90
CA LEU A 18 -8.78 -7.66 22.02
C LEU A 18 -7.52 -8.53 21.81
N THR A 19 -7.12 -8.76 20.56
CA THR A 19 -6.00 -9.66 20.22
C THR A 19 -4.75 -8.94 19.73
N ALA A 20 -4.88 -7.68 19.30
CA ALA A 20 -3.77 -6.88 18.82
C ALA A 20 -2.88 -6.39 19.99
N TRP A 21 -1.58 -6.51 19.78
CA TRP A 21 -0.59 -6.06 20.75
C TRP A 21 -0.48 -4.54 20.75
N ASN A 22 -0.01 -3.99 21.84
CA ASN A 22 0.34 -2.58 21.91
C ASN A 22 1.56 -2.28 21.02
N THR A 23 1.59 -1.10 20.43
CA THR A 23 2.54 -0.65 19.40
C THR A 23 3.98 -0.48 19.84
N GLY A 24 4.34 -0.84 21.07
CA GLY A 24 5.71 -0.68 21.59
C GLY A 24 6.77 -1.62 21.01
N GLY A 25 6.38 -2.53 20.10
CA GLY A 25 7.28 -3.56 19.57
C GLY A 25 7.56 -4.69 20.55
N GLU A 26 6.92 -4.71 21.72
CA GLU A 26 7.02 -5.79 22.69
C GLU A 26 6.56 -7.10 22.07
N GLY A 27 7.41 -8.14 22.16
CA GLY A 27 7.14 -9.45 21.56
C GLY A 27 7.45 -9.56 20.06
N VAL A 28 7.98 -8.52 19.43
CA VAL A 28 8.56 -8.59 18.09
C VAL A 28 10.01 -9.08 18.22
N HIS A 29 10.25 -10.34 17.87
CA HIS A 29 11.57 -10.96 18.01
C HIS A 29 12.49 -10.77 16.81
N SER A 30 11.94 -10.29 15.66
CA SER A 30 12.73 -9.94 14.49
C SER A 30 13.33 -8.53 14.70
N PRO A 31 14.66 -8.35 14.68
CA PRO A 31 15.29 -7.03 14.77
C PRO A 31 14.81 -6.09 13.66
N TYR A 32 14.65 -6.60 12.44
CA TYR A 32 14.14 -5.86 11.28
C TYR A 32 12.72 -5.36 11.50
N LEU A 33 11.80 -6.23 11.94
CA LEU A 33 10.42 -5.83 12.22
C LEU A 33 10.31 -4.93 13.45
N PHE A 34 11.17 -5.11 14.44
CA PHE A 34 11.26 -4.22 15.60
C PHE A 34 11.70 -2.81 15.18
N GLU A 35 12.71 -2.72 14.32
CA GLU A 35 13.15 -1.45 13.74
C GLU A 35 12.02 -0.81 12.92
N TRP A 36 11.34 -1.61 12.08
CA TRP A 36 10.17 -1.14 11.34
C TRP A 36 9.09 -0.55 12.26
N VAL A 37 8.72 -1.25 13.33
CA VAL A 37 7.74 -0.72 14.32
C VAL A 37 8.21 0.63 14.87
N ARG A 38 9.46 0.76 15.23
CA ARG A 38 10.00 2.01 15.79
C ARG A 38 10.05 3.13 14.78
N MET A 39 10.52 2.85 13.57
CA MET A 39 10.83 3.88 12.56
C MET A 39 9.63 4.24 11.68
N VAL A 40 8.64 3.36 11.58
CA VAL A 40 7.47 3.55 10.72
C VAL A 40 6.19 3.77 11.52
N MET A 41 5.91 2.91 12.51
CA MET A 41 4.68 3.02 13.30
C MET A 41 4.78 4.06 14.41
N MET A 42 5.90 4.10 15.13
CA MET A 42 6.08 4.97 16.30
C MET A 42 6.73 6.32 15.96
N ASP A 43 7.16 6.54 14.73
CA ASP A 43 7.73 7.81 14.32
C ASP A 43 6.66 8.92 14.39
N THR A 44 6.93 9.93 15.18
CA THR A 44 6.07 11.11 15.37
C THR A 44 6.54 12.32 14.58
N ASN A 45 7.60 12.17 13.76
CA ASN A 45 8.09 13.26 12.93
C ASN A 45 7.04 13.66 11.90
N SER A 46 6.94 14.97 11.70
CA SER A 46 6.11 15.59 10.68
C SER A 46 6.97 15.99 9.48
N TYR A 47 6.46 15.80 8.29
CA TYR A 47 7.15 16.15 7.05
C TYR A 47 6.40 17.30 6.36
N TYR A 48 7.12 18.32 5.89
CA TYR A 48 6.52 19.53 5.29
C TYR A 48 5.56 19.22 4.13
N LYS A 49 5.85 18.16 3.36
CA LYS A 49 5.04 17.74 2.20
C LYS A 49 3.66 17.24 2.60
N TRP A 50 3.51 16.70 3.79
CA TRP A 50 2.22 16.22 4.27
C TRP A 50 1.16 17.31 4.36
N GLU A 51 1.54 18.49 4.84
CA GLU A 51 0.60 19.63 4.95
C GLU A 51 0.13 20.13 3.57
N GLU A 52 0.99 20.04 2.54
CA GLU A 52 0.59 20.36 1.18
C GLU A 52 -0.40 19.33 0.62
N ILE A 53 -0.14 18.03 0.83
CA ILE A 53 -1.01 16.94 0.40
C ILE A 53 -2.35 17.01 1.14
N GLU A 54 -2.37 17.28 2.44
CA GLU A 54 -3.61 17.39 3.22
C GLU A 54 -4.44 18.62 2.81
N ARG A 55 -3.80 19.74 2.49
CA ARG A 55 -4.53 20.89 1.89
C ARG A 55 -5.15 20.53 0.53
N CYS A 56 -4.51 19.66 -0.23
CA CYS A 56 -5.07 19.13 -1.48
C CYS A 56 -6.27 18.21 -1.17
N ARG A 57 -6.17 17.31 -0.17
CA ARG A 57 -7.28 16.48 0.33
C ARG A 57 -8.48 17.33 0.73
N GLU A 58 -8.28 18.40 1.51
CA GLU A 58 -9.36 19.28 1.93
C GLU A 58 -10.09 19.99 0.78
N LYS A 59 -9.34 20.38 -0.27
CA LYS A 59 -9.94 20.93 -1.48
C LYS A 59 -10.84 19.92 -2.18
N MET A 60 -10.40 18.67 -2.32
CA MET A 60 -11.21 17.62 -2.94
C MET A 60 -12.47 17.29 -2.12
N LEU A 61 -12.41 17.33 -0.80
CA LEU A 61 -13.58 17.13 0.07
C LEU A 61 -14.66 18.21 -0.10
N ARG A 62 -14.32 19.34 -0.73
CA ARG A 62 -15.23 20.47 -1.02
C ARG A 62 -15.48 20.64 -2.52
N ASP A 63 -14.89 19.84 -3.38
CA ASP A 63 -15.00 19.94 -4.83
C ASP A 63 -16.30 19.28 -5.30
N GLU A 64 -17.22 20.11 -5.79
CA GLU A 64 -18.55 19.67 -6.26
C GLU A 64 -18.59 19.38 -7.77
N ARG A 65 -17.45 19.41 -8.46
CA ARG A 65 -17.41 19.03 -9.89
C ARG A 65 -17.94 17.61 -10.06
N GLU A 66 -18.80 17.45 -11.05
CA GLU A 66 -19.35 16.17 -11.44
C GLU A 66 -18.44 15.50 -12.49
N LEU A 67 -18.22 14.21 -12.32
CA LEU A 67 -17.41 13.38 -13.20
C LEU A 67 -18.25 12.22 -13.74
N GLU A 68 -18.08 11.88 -15.01
CA GLU A 68 -18.52 10.59 -15.53
C GLU A 68 -17.65 9.50 -14.90
N PHE A 69 -18.24 8.75 -13.98
CA PHE A 69 -17.54 7.70 -13.25
C PHE A 69 -17.78 6.35 -13.94
N VAL A 70 -16.71 5.65 -14.28
CA VAL A 70 -16.74 4.29 -14.81
C VAL A 70 -16.23 3.34 -13.72
N ASP A 71 -17.05 2.37 -13.34
CA ASP A 71 -16.72 1.37 -12.33
C ASP A 71 -16.57 -0.01 -13.00
N TYR A 72 -15.36 -0.55 -12.95
CA TYR A 72 -15.04 -1.88 -13.51
C TYR A 72 -15.11 -3.00 -12.45
N GLY A 73 -15.27 -2.69 -11.17
CA GLY A 73 -15.08 -3.67 -10.10
C GLY A 73 -16.29 -3.96 -9.22
N SER A 74 -17.13 -2.98 -8.94
CA SER A 74 -18.21 -3.13 -7.94
C SER A 74 -19.52 -3.64 -8.53
N ALA A 75 -19.74 -3.50 -9.83
CA ALA A 75 -21.00 -3.84 -10.50
C ALA A 75 -21.21 -5.35 -10.75
N ILE A 76 -20.15 -6.14 -10.72
CA ILE A 76 -20.23 -7.59 -11.00
C ILE A 76 -20.95 -8.35 -9.87
N LYS A 77 -20.91 -7.86 -8.63
CA LYS A 77 -21.48 -8.56 -7.47
C LYS A 77 -23.00 -8.65 -7.39
N SER A 78 -23.75 -7.81 -8.10
CA SER A 78 -25.21 -7.77 -7.93
C SER A 78 -26.03 -8.53 -8.98
N ARG A 79 -25.44 -8.99 -10.08
CA ARG A 79 -26.18 -9.65 -11.17
C ARG A 79 -25.76 -11.08 -11.54
N SER A 80 -24.59 -11.54 -11.15
CA SER A 80 -24.12 -12.90 -11.49
C SER A 80 -24.77 -14.03 -10.68
N LEU A 81 -25.60 -13.69 -9.68
CA LEU A 81 -26.35 -14.69 -8.89
C LEU A 81 -27.73 -15.02 -9.46
N GLU A 82 -28.23 -14.30 -10.45
CA GLU A 82 -29.60 -14.52 -10.98
C GLU A 82 -29.67 -15.25 -12.31
N ASN A 83 -28.61 -15.34 -13.09
CA ASN A 83 -28.62 -16.04 -14.38
C ASN A 83 -27.31 -16.82 -14.59
N GLY A 84 -27.38 -18.14 -14.40
CA GLY A 84 -26.27 -19.08 -14.56
C GLY A 84 -25.67 -19.20 -15.98
N SER A 85 -25.17 -18.14 -16.56
CA SER A 85 -24.38 -18.14 -17.78
C SER A 85 -23.02 -17.52 -17.53
N GLU A 86 -21.97 -18.35 -17.62
CA GLU A 86 -20.56 -17.98 -17.64
C GLU A 86 -20.24 -17.16 -18.93
N ALA A 87 -20.54 -15.89 -18.91
CA ALA A 87 -19.96 -14.95 -19.86
C ALA A 87 -19.48 -13.76 -19.03
N ALA A 88 -18.20 -13.79 -18.68
CA ALA A 88 -17.50 -12.67 -18.05
C ALA A 88 -17.37 -11.51 -19.05
N TYR A 89 -18.46 -10.79 -19.29
CA TYR A 89 -18.38 -9.45 -19.87
C TYR A 89 -18.20 -8.49 -18.70
N SER A 90 -17.11 -7.75 -18.67
CA SER A 90 -16.96 -6.57 -17.83
C SER A 90 -18.07 -5.57 -18.18
N LEU A 91 -19.12 -5.54 -17.37
CA LEU A 91 -20.18 -4.54 -17.52
C LEU A 91 -19.65 -3.24 -16.94
N GLU A 92 -19.21 -2.34 -17.82
CA GLU A 92 -18.94 -0.94 -17.43
C GLU A 92 -20.22 -0.36 -16.82
N PHE A 93 -20.16 -0.01 -15.56
CA PHE A 93 -21.22 0.79 -14.93
C PHE A 93 -20.82 2.27 -15.02
N ARG A 94 -21.62 3.07 -15.74
CA ARG A 94 -21.42 4.51 -15.85
C ARG A 94 -22.39 5.24 -14.93
N ASP A 95 -21.86 6.14 -14.13
CA ASP A 95 -22.61 6.96 -13.17
C ASP A 95 -22.01 8.36 -13.13
N VAL A 96 -22.75 9.34 -12.65
CA VAL A 96 -22.22 10.69 -12.40
C VAL A 96 -21.97 10.84 -10.92
N ARG A 97 -20.71 11.14 -10.54
CA ARG A 97 -20.32 11.30 -9.15
C ARG A 97 -19.59 12.62 -8.95
N ARG A 98 -19.82 13.27 -7.82
CA ARG A 98 -19.06 14.46 -7.44
C ARG A 98 -17.69 14.06 -6.87
N VAL A 99 -16.66 14.87 -7.16
CA VAL A 99 -15.32 14.68 -6.60
C VAL A 99 -15.35 14.57 -5.08
N CYS A 100 -16.11 15.43 -4.40
CA CYS A 100 -16.23 15.37 -2.94
C CYS A 100 -16.84 14.07 -2.40
N ASP A 101 -17.73 13.43 -3.15
CA ASP A 101 -18.35 12.16 -2.75
C ASP A 101 -17.38 10.98 -2.97
N ILE A 102 -16.57 11.03 -4.03
CA ILE A 102 -15.45 10.10 -4.25
C ILE A 102 -14.45 10.29 -3.11
N ALA A 103 -14.03 11.52 -2.81
CA ALA A 103 -13.05 11.82 -1.76
C ALA A 103 -13.46 11.28 -0.38
N ARG A 104 -14.73 11.41 -0.01
CA ARG A 104 -15.25 10.92 1.29
C ARG A 104 -15.22 9.40 1.42
N ARG A 105 -15.28 8.68 0.29
CA ARG A 105 -15.44 7.21 0.28
C ARG A 105 -14.12 6.47 0.04
N SER A 106 -13.22 7.04 -0.79
CA SER A 106 -12.06 6.33 -1.30
C SER A 106 -10.72 6.83 -0.77
N LEU A 107 -10.66 7.99 -0.09
CA LEU A 107 -9.38 8.48 0.39
C LEU A 107 -8.92 7.74 1.64
N THR A 108 -7.77 7.12 1.56
CA THR A 108 -7.08 6.52 2.70
C THR A 108 -6.94 7.51 3.85
N LYS A 109 -7.21 7.07 5.08
CA LYS A 109 -7.11 7.95 6.27
C LYS A 109 -5.68 8.45 6.44
N ARG A 110 -5.55 9.73 6.83
CA ARG A 110 -4.27 10.43 6.98
C ARG A 110 -3.21 9.58 7.71
N LYS A 111 -3.51 8.99 8.85
CA LYS A 111 -2.55 8.20 9.63
C LYS A 111 -1.94 7.01 8.88
N TYR A 112 -2.72 6.35 8.00
CA TYR A 112 -2.24 5.24 7.19
C TYR A 112 -1.43 5.74 5.99
N ALA A 113 -1.84 6.84 5.36
CA ALA A 113 -1.07 7.48 4.29
C ALA A 113 0.30 7.98 4.79
N GLU A 114 0.34 8.58 5.99
CA GLU A 114 1.58 8.95 6.66
C GLU A 114 2.45 7.74 7.02
N MET A 115 1.84 6.63 7.43
CA MET A 115 2.56 5.37 7.65
C MET A 115 3.18 4.84 6.36
N LEU A 116 2.44 4.85 5.25
CA LEU A 116 2.95 4.44 3.94
C LEU A 116 4.12 5.31 3.48
N PHE A 117 4.04 6.62 3.67
CA PHE A 117 5.16 7.53 3.41
C PHE A 117 6.40 7.15 4.25
N ARG A 118 6.22 6.92 5.57
CA ARG A 118 7.31 6.52 6.45
C ARG A 118 7.90 5.16 6.07
N LEU A 119 7.05 4.19 5.66
CA LEU A 119 7.48 2.90 5.14
C LEU A 119 8.40 3.07 3.93
N VAL A 120 7.97 3.84 2.92
CA VAL A 120 8.76 4.11 1.71
C VAL A 120 10.07 4.81 2.07
N ASN A 121 10.02 5.83 2.91
CA ASN A 121 11.19 6.56 3.36
C ASN A 121 12.17 5.66 4.15
N TRP A 122 11.66 4.74 4.97
CA TRP A 122 12.48 3.79 5.73
C TRP A 122 13.18 2.79 4.82
N LEU A 123 12.47 2.23 3.82
CA LEU A 123 13.04 1.30 2.85
C LEU A 123 14.09 1.95 1.93
N GLY A 124 13.92 3.23 1.59
CA GLY A 124 14.85 4.01 0.76
C GLY A 124 16.13 4.44 1.49
N ARG A 125 16.22 4.26 2.82
CA ARG A 125 17.45 4.62 3.56
C ARG A 125 18.58 3.69 3.18
N PRO A 126 19.81 4.21 3.02
CA PRO A 126 20.98 3.35 2.93
C PRO A 126 21.03 2.55 4.24
N LEU A 127 21.09 1.24 4.12
CA LEU A 127 21.41 0.41 5.25
C LEU A 127 22.83 0.78 5.68
N LEU A 128 22.95 1.54 6.73
CA LEU A 128 24.13 1.44 7.58
C LEU A 128 24.16 -0.03 7.98
N THR A 129 25.03 -0.79 7.32
CA THR A 129 25.15 -2.24 7.53
C THR A 129 25.03 -2.49 9.01
N SER A 130 23.95 -3.17 9.43
CA SER A 130 23.96 -3.85 10.72
C SER A 130 25.29 -4.58 10.77
N PRO A 131 26.06 -4.51 11.86
CA PRO A 131 27.26 -5.30 11.93
C PRO A 131 26.84 -6.75 11.68
N SER A 132 27.06 -7.22 10.44
CA SER A 132 26.97 -8.62 10.13
C SER A 132 27.93 -9.28 11.09
N MET A 133 27.44 -10.16 11.94
CA MET A 133 28.27 -11.05 12.71
C MET A 133 29.08 -11.90 11.72
N GLY A 134 30.27 -11.46 11.38
CA GLY A 134 31.16 -12.20 10.48
C GLY A 134 32.15 -11.28 9.76
N GLY A 135 33.22 -10.86 10.42
CA GLY A 135 34.54 -10.70 9.81
C GLY A 135 34.77 -9.50 8.90
N ILE A 136 34.79 -8.30 9.42
CA ILE A 136 35.74 -7.25 9.01
C ILE A 136 36.20 -6.59 10.29
N GLY A 137 37.52 -6.36 10.41
CA GLY A 137 38.22 -5.98 11.62
C GLY A 137 37.58 -4.81 12.38
N ASP A 138 37.96 -4.77 13.62
CA ASP A 138 37.61 -3.97 14.79
C ASP A 138 37.58 -2.42 14.57
N GLU A 139 36.97 -1.93 13.49
CA GLU A 139 36.71 -0.51 13.29
C GLU A 139 35.40 -0.14 13.97
N THR A 140 35.51 0.57 15.07
CA THR A 140 34.35 1.06 15.81
C THR A 140 33.60 2.13 15.02
N LEU A 141 32.28 2.30 15.27
CA LEU A 141 31.46 3.38 14.70
C LEU A 141 32.02 4.79 15.00
N GLU A 142 32.95 4.90 15.96
CA GLU A 142 33.61 6.15 16.28
C GLU A 142 34.67 6.55 15.26
N ASP A 143 35.32 5.60 14.60
CA ASP A 143 36.33 5.85 13.57
C ASP A 143 35.73 6.33 12.25
N ARG A 144 34.39 6.21 12.08
CA ARG A 144 33.64 6.64 10.90
C ARG A 144 32.96 8.01 11.06
N LYS A 145 33.15 8.68 12.19
CA LYS A 145 32.67 10.05 12.41
C LYS A 145 33.37 11.01 11.47
N GLY A 146 32.61 11.52 10.49
CA GLY A 146 33.07 12.53 9.53
C GLY A 146 33.10 12.06 8.09
N LEU A 147 32.87 10.79 7.80
CA LEU A 147 32.73 10.29 6.43
C LEU A 147 31.34 10.66 5.87
N THR A 148 31.32 11.16 4.62
CA THR A 148 30.09 11.39 3.91
C THR A 148 29.45 10.06 3.46
N ILE A 149 28.15 10.08 3.19
CA ILE A 149 27.39 8.91 2.70
C ILE A 149 28.03 8.32 1.42
N VAL A 150 28.59 9.18 0.57
CA VAL A 150 29.28 8.81 -0.68
C VAL A 150 30.60 8.07 -0.39
N GLU A 151 31.37 8.56 0.60
CA GLU A 151 32.64 7.92 1.01
C GLU A 151 32.41 6.56 1.67
N LEU A 152 31.21 6.35 2.25
CA LEU A 152 30.80 5.04 2.79
C LEU A 152 30.29 4.07 1.69
N GLY A 153 30.26 4.49 0.42
CA GLY A 153 29.73 3.69 -0.69
C GLY A 153 28.24 3.40 -0.59
N LEU A 154 27.51 4.21 0.19
CA LEU A 154 26.08 4.05 0.38
C LEU A 154 25.34 4.77 -0.75
N GLU A 155 24.91 4.03 -1.75
CA GLU A 155 24.07 4.56 -2.82
C GLU A 155 22.61 4.60 -2.37
N PHE A 156 22.02 5.80 -2.40
CA PHE A 156 20.57 5.96 -2.32
C PHE A 156 19.95 5.60 -3.67
N ARG A 157 19.37 4.43 -3.79
CA ARG A 157 18.58 4.09 -4.98
C ARG A 157 17.13 4.54 -4.81
N GLY A 158 16.51 4.99 -5.90
CA GLY A 158 15.06 5.16 -5.94
C GLY A 158 14.37 3.79 -5.83
N LEU A 159 13.22 3.76 -5.17
CA LEU A 159 12.38 2.57 -5.05
C LEU A 159 11.40 2.48 -6.21
N THR A 160 11.08 1.24 -6.61
CA THR A 160 9.97 0.94 -7.51
C THR A 160 8.74 0.62 -6.68
N ILE A 161 7.70 1.44 -6.83
CA ILE A 161 6.46 1.35 -6.06
C ILE A 161 5.30 1.10 -7.03
N VAL A 162 4.47 0.11 -6.75
CA VAL A 162 3.27 -0.21 -7.51
C VAL A 162 2.04 -0.01 -6.63
N GLU A 163 1.09 0.79 -7.09
CA GLU A 163 -0.19 1.04 -6.40
C GLU A 163 -1.35 0.58 -7.28
N LEU A 164 -2.24 -0.22 -6.74
CA LEU A 164 -3.47 -0.64 -7.38
C LEU A 164 -4.63 0.11 -6.76
N GLY A 165 -5.24 1.05 -7.50
CA GLY A 165 -6.28 1.95 -7.02
C GLY A 165 -5.75 3.35 -6.70
N THR A 166 -5.61 4.17 -7.72
CA THR A 166 -5.15 5.58 -7.61
C THR A 166 -6.17 6.48 -6.91
N SER A 167 -7.46 6.30 -7.26
CA SER A 167 -8.53 7.22 -6.90
C SER A 167 -8.13 8.68 -7.20
N LEU A 168 -8.32 9.61 -6.28
CA LEU A 168 -7.97 11.03 -6.45
C LEU A 168 -6.47 11.34 -6.24
N GLY A 169 -5.62 10.31 -6.11
CA GLY A 169 -4.17 10.40 -6.11
C GLY A 169 -3.53 10.91 -4.82
N VAL A 170 -4.23 10.88 -3.68
CA VAL A 170 -3.68 11.32 -2.39
C VAL A 170 -2.66 10.33 -1.86
N THR A 171 -2.99 9.04 -1.82
CA THR A 171 -2.07 7.99 -1.35
C THR A 171 -0.85 7.92 -2.27
N THR A 172 -1.07 7.97 -3.58
CA THR A 172 0.00 8.07 -4.59
C THR A 172 0.93 9.25 -4.30
N ALA A 173 0.37 10.42 -3.94
CA ALA A 173 1.17 11.60 -3.61
C ALA A 173 2.04 11.38 -2.36
N TYR A 174 1.55 10.68 -1.34
CA TYR A 174 2.34 10.31 -0.16
C TYR A 174 3.47 9.35 -0.53
N LEU A 175 3.19 8.31 -1.32
CA LEU A 175 4.19 7.34 -1.78
C LEU A 175 5.30 8.00 -2.61
N ALA A 176 4.92 8.87 -3.54
CA ALA A 176 5.84 9.55 -4.44
C ALA A 176 6.66 10.65 -3.75
N ALA A 177 6.06 11.36 -2.79
CA ALA A 177 6.72 12.45 -2.08
C ALA A 177 7.75 12.00 -1.03
N ALA A 178 7.80 10.70 -0.70
CA ALA A 178 8.79 10.16 0.23
C ALA A 178 10.23 10.34 -0.31
N ASP A 179 10.44 10.15 -1.61
CA ASP A 179 11.70 10.46 -2.30
C ASP A 179 11.43 10.70 -3.79
N SER A 180 11.92 11.79 -4.33
CA SER A 180 11.74 12.16 -5.76
C SER A 180 12.44 11.20 -6.73
N ARG A 181 13.38 10.38 -6.26
CA ARG A 181 14.08 9.34 -7.04
C ARG A 181 13.24 8.06 -7.20
N ASN A 182 12.19 7.88 -6.40
CA ASN A 182 11.29 6.74 -6.53
C ASN A 182 10.55 6.78 -7.87
N LYS A 183 10.23 5.61 -8.40
CA LYS A 183 9.28 5.46 -9.50
C LYS A 183 8.00 4.88 -8.93
N VAL A 184 6.89 5.62 -9.03
CA VAL A 184 5.56 5.14 -8.65
C VAL A 184 4.77 4.82 -9.90
N VAL A 185 4.30 3.58 -10.03
CA VAL A 185 3.36 3.15 -11.07
C VAL A 185 2.02 2.90 -10.39
N THR A 186 0.98 3.61 -10.80
CA THR A 186 -0.35 3.51 -10.19
C THR A 186 -1.43 3.24 -11.23
N PHE A 187 -2.46 2.47 -10.86
CA PHE A 187 -3.52 2.03 -11.75
C PHE A 187 -4.86 2.67 -11.35
N GLU A 188 -5.55 3.26 -12.32
CA GLU A 188 -6.89 3.84 -12.14
C GLU A 188 -7.82 3.43 -13.28
N GLY A 189 -8.97 2.83 -12.95
CA GLY A 189 -9.95 2.41 -13.94
C GLY A 189 -10.63 3.58 -14.64
N CYS A 190 -11.02 4.60 -13.88
CA CYS A 190 -11.79 5.73 -14.38
C CYS A 190 -10.88 6.88 -14.86
N GLU A 191 -10.89 7.17 -16.16
CA GLU A 191 -10.09 8.23 -16.74
C GLU A 191 -10.40 9.62 -16.14
N ALA A 192 -11.66 9.93 -15.87
CA ALA A 192 -12.04 11.20 -15.26
C ALA A 192 -11.45 11.37 -13.86
N VAL A 193 -11.39 10.29 -13.06
CA VAL A 193 -10.77 10.27 -11.74
C VAL A 193 -9.26 10.39 -11.85
N ALA A 194 -8.63 9.64 -12.77
CA ALA A 194 -7.20 9.72 -13.04
C ALA A 194 -6.76 11.14 -13.44
N ASN A 195 -7.58 11.86 -14.21
CA ASN A 195 -7.29 13.24 -14.60
C ASN A 195 -7.29 14.17 -13.40
N ILE A 196 -8.20 14.01 -12.43
CA ILE A 196 -8.18 14.75 -11.17
C ILE A 196 -6.90 14.43 -10.36
N ALA A 197 -6.50 13.16 -10.29
CA ALA A 197 -5.27 12.77 -9.62
C ALA A 197 -4.03 13.44 -10.26
N LYS A 198 -3.93 13.43 -11.58
CA LYS A 198 -2.85 14.11 -12.34
C LYS A 198 -2.83 15.62 -12.10
N GLU A 199 -4.01 16.28 -12.05
CA GLU A 199 -4.11 17.71 -11.67
C GLU A 199 -3.56 17.94 -10.25
N ASN A 200 -3.88 17.07 -9.31
CA ASN A 200 -3.41 17.16 -7.94
C ASN A 200 -1.89 17.02 -7.84
N TRP A 201 -1.30 16.03 -8.49
CA TRP A 201 0.16 15.84 -8.51
C TRP A 201 0.89 17.00 -9.15
N LYS A 202 0.35 17.56 -10.23
CA LYS A 202 0.90 18.79 -10.85
C LYS A 202 0.89 19.96 -9.88
N ARG A 203 -0.21 20.19 -9.14
CA ARG A 203 -0.31 21.23 -8.11
C ARG A 203 0.67 21.03 -6.96
N LEU A 204 0.96 19.77 -6.62
CA LEU A 204 1.90 19.38 -5.57
C LEU A 204 3.35 19.37 -6.07
N ASN A 205 3.59 19.62 -7.36
CA ASN A 205 4.90 19.52 -8.00
C ASN A 205 5.56 18.13 -7.80
N ILE A 206 4.76 17.08 -8.01
CA ILE A 206 5.19 15.67 -7.96
C ILE A 206 5.17 15.13 -9.39
N SER A 207 6.31 14.61 -9.89
CA SER A 207 6.49 14.21 -11.29
C SER A 207 6.98 12.77 -11.47
N ASN A 208 7.28 12.05 -10.41
CA ASN A 208 7.82 10.69 -10.42
C ASN A 208 6.72 9.61 -10.37
N ILE A 209 5.55 9.90 -10.98
CA ILE A 209 4.38 9.05 -11.03
C ILE A 209 4.02 8.73 -12.49
N GLU A 210 3.84 7.43 -12.77
CA GLU A 210 3.26 6.90 -13.99
C GLU A 210 1.87 6.35 -13.68
N CYS A 211 0.83 6.89 -14.33
CA CYS A 211 -0.55 6.47 -14.12
C CYS A 211 -1.05 5.66 -15.32
N VAL A 212 -1.28 4.38 -15.10
CA VAL A 212 -1.91 3.47 -16.05
C VAL A 212 -3.42 3.61 -15.92
N VAL A 213 -4.08 4.05 -17.00
CA VAL A 213 -5.53 4.29 -17.01
C VAL A 213 -6.23 3.18 -17.77
N GLY A 214 -7.26 2.60 -17.18
CA GLY A 214 -8.08 1.55 -17.75
C GLY A 214 -8.37 0.43 -16.77
N GLU A 215 -9.12 -0.57 -17.25
CA GLU A 215 -9.48 -1.71 -16.41
C GLU A 215 -8.24 -2.44 -15.87
N LEU A 216 -8.21 -2.62 -14.55
CA LEU A 216 -7.17 -3.39 -13.89
C LEU A 216 -7.53 -4.89 -13.94
N THR A 217 -6.91 -5.60 -14.87
CA THR A 217 -6.97 -7.06 -14.99
C THR A 217 -5.64 -7.68 -14.54
N ILE A 218 -5.64 -8.99 -14.32
CA ILE A 218 -4.40 -9.74 -14.03
C ILE A 218 -3.42 -9.59 -15.18
N ASP A 219 -3.88 -9.68 -16.43
CA ASP A 219 -3.03 -9.58 -17.63
C ASP A 219 -2.44 -8.16 -17.78
N SER A 220 -3.26 -7.10 -17.57
CA SER A 220 -2.76 -5.72 -17.65
C SER A 220 -1.75 -5.40 -16.54
N LEU A 221 -1.96 -5.95 -15.36
CA LEU A 221 -0.99 -5.85 -14.25
C LEU A 221 0.30 -6.57 -14.61
N GLN A 222 0.23 -7.85 -15.03
CA GLN A 222 1.39 -8.66 -15.40
C GLN A 222 2.23 -7.97 -16.47
N LEU A 223 1.60 -7.52 -17.55
CA LEU A 223 2.28 -6.83 -18.64
C LEU A 223 3.05 -5.57 -18.15
N THR A 224 2.44 -4.83 -17.22
CA THR A 224 3.06 -3.61 -16.67
C THR A 224 4.25 -3.97 -15.78
N VAL A 225 4.07 -4.91 -14.83
CA VAL A 225 5.13 -5.25 -13.87
C VAL A 225 6.30 -5.99 -14.51
N ASP A 226 6.08 -6.75 -15.58
CA ASP A 226 7.14 -7.40 -16.36
C ASP A 226 8.14 -6.40 -16.96
N SER A 227 7.70 -5.16 -17.18
CA SER A 227 8.58 -4.07 -17.63
C SER A 227 9.46 -3.49 -16.51
N LEU A 228 9.18 -3.83 -15.26
CA LEU A 228 9.91 -3.38 -14.08
C LEU A 228 11.04 -4.35 -13.72
N ARG A 229 12.09 -3.85 -13.06
CA ARG A 229 13.22 -4.68 -12.60
C ARG A 229 13.03 -5.34 -11.24
N GLY A 230 11.80 -5.30 -10.73
CA GLY A 230 11.40 -5.74 -9.40
C GLY A 230 10.60 -4.66 -8.68
N ILE A 231 9.96 -5.03 -7.60
CA ILE A 231 9.08 -4.16 -6.82
C ILE A 231 9.61 -4.07 -5.40
N ASP A 232 9.82 -2.85 -4.91
CA ASP A 232 10.21 -2.61 -3.52
C ASP A 232 8.98 -2.48 -2.60
N VAL A 233 7.95 -1.77 -3.08
CA VAL A 233 6.69 -1.60 -2.36
C VAL A 233 5.51 -1.82 -3.31
N ALA A 234 4.54 -2.61 -2.89
CA ALA A 234 3.24 -2.67 -3.57
C ALA A 234 2.14 -2.28 -2.58
N PHE A 235 1.14 -1.52 -3.05
CA PHE A 235 -0.06 -1.18 -2.30
C PHE A 235 -1.28 -1.64 -3.07
N ILE A 236 -2.04 -2.60 -2.51
CA ILE A 236 -3.25 -3.18 -3.11
C ILE A 236 -4.46 -2.53 -2.44
N ASP A 237 -5.09 -1.58 -3.13
CA ASP A 237 -6.31 -0.87 -2.73
C ASP A 237 -7.33 -0.87 -3.89
N ALA A 238 -7.56 -2.03 -4.48
CA ALA A 238 -8.44 -2.19 -5.62
C ALA A 238 -9.36 -3.41 -5.48
N ASN A 239 -10.61 -3.26 -5.92
CA ASN A 239 -11.59 -4.34 -6.15
C ASN A 239 -11.86 -5.29 -4.98
N HIS A 240 -11.70 -4.92 -3.74
CA HIS A 240 -11.90 -5.63 -2.46
C HIS A 240 -12.71 -6.95 -2.52
N ALA A 241 -12.37 -7.84 -3.48
CA ALA A 241 -12.92 -9.17 -3.68
C ALA A 241 -11.83 -10.23 -3.52
N TYR A 242 -12.18 -11.40 -3.00
CA TYR A 242 -11.25 -12.49 -2.75
C TYR A 242 -10.38 -12.85 -3.96
N ALA A 243 -11.02 -13.16 -5.10
CA ALA A 243 -10.32 -13.63 -6.29
C ALA A 243 -9.35 -12.56 -6.86
N SER A 244 -9.79 -11.32 -6.95
CA SER A 244 -8.97 -10.22 -7.46
C SER A 244 -7.79 -9.93 -6.53
N THR A 245 -8.04 -9.85 -5.21
CA THR A 245 -6.98 -9.56 -4.23
C THR A 245 -5.91 -10.65 -4.23
N CYS A 246 -6.30 -11.94 -4.23
CA CYS A 246 -5.35 -13.05 -4.33
C CYS A 246 -4.61 -13.05 -5.67
N GLY A 247 -5.30 -12.77 -6.78
CA GLY A 247 -4.69 -12.68 -8.11
C GLY A 247 -3.66 -11.56 -8.20
N TYR A 248 -4.00 -10.35 -7.74
CA TYR A 248 -3.06 -9.22 -7.70
C TYR A 248 -1.87 -9.51 -6.79
N PHE A 249 -2.11 -10.08 -5.60
CA PHE A 249 -1.04 -10.48 -4.71
C PHE A 249 -0.07 -11.45 -5.39
N ASN A 250 -0.57 -12.47 -6.09
CA ASN A 250 0.27 -13.46 -6.76
C ASN A 250 1.20 -12.82 -7.80
N VAL A 251 0.65 -11.98 -8.68
CA VAL A 251 1.43 -11.26 -9.70
C VAL A 251 2.52 -10.38 -9.05
N LEU A 252 2.15 -9.62 -8.03
CA LEU A 252 3.08 -8.71 -7.36
C LEU A 252 4.14 -9.46 -6.56
N ALA A 253 3.77 -10.56 -5.87
CA ALA A 253 4.69 -11.34 -5.05
C ALA A 253 5.79 -12.03 -5.88
N ASP A 254 5.51 -12.39 -7.13
CA ASP A 254 6.52 -12.96 -8.04
C ASP A 254 7.60 -11.93 -8.45
N MET A 255 7.30 -10.63 -8.30
CA MET A 255 8.22 -9.53 -8.61
C MET A 255 8.94 -8.98 -7.37
N THR A 256 8.74 -9.58 -6.20
CA THR A 256 9.35 -9.14 -4.94
C THR A 256 10.75 -9.70 -4.72
N HIS A 257 11.49 -9.06 -3.84
CA HIS A 257 12.76 -9.50 -3.29
C HIS A 257 12.70 -9.46 -1.75
N GLU A 258 13.74 -9.89 -1.08
CA GLU A 258 13.76 -10.04 0.39
C GLU A 258 13.40 -8.77 1.18
N LYS A 259 13.68 -7.58 0.62
CA LYS A 259 13.37 -6.30 1.28
C LYS A 259 12.05 -5.69 0.84
N SER A 260 11.32 -6.35 -0.05
CA SER A 260 10.03 -5.85 -0.53
C SER A 260 8.96 -5.91 0.54
N VAL A 261 7.99 -5.01 0.45
CA VAL A 261 6.80 -5.00 1.29
C VAL A 261 5.56 -4.86 0.41
N ILE A 262 4.61 -5.78 0.55
CA ILE A 262 3.26 -5.62 -0.02
C ILE A 262 2.32 -5.19 1.09
N VAL A 263 1.57 -4.13 0.84
CA VAL A 263 0.51 -3.63 1.74
C VAL A 263 -0.84 -3.91 1.09
N VAL A 264 -1.75 -4.53 1.80
CA VAL A 264 -3.12 -4.82 1.35
C VAL A 264 -4.08 -4.01 2.19
N ASP A 265 -4.89 -3.16 1.55
CA ASP A 265 -5.91 -2.38 2.26
C ASP A 265 -7.19 -3.18 2.51
N ASP A 266 -7.97 -2.72 3.48
CA ASP A 266 -9.29 -3.24 3.81
C ASP A 266 -9.36 -4.74 4.10
N ILE A 267 -8.30 -5.34 4.70
CA ILE A 267 -8.17 -6.79 4.97
C ILE A 267 -9.29 -7.38 5.84
N HIS A 268 -10.04 -6.54 6.56
CA HIS A 268 -11.21 -6.91 7.38
C HIS A 268 -12.51 -6.25 6.90
N TYR A 269 -12.55 -5.75 5.66
CA TYR A 269 -13.73 -5.10 5.10
C TYR A 269 -14.93 -6.05 4.96
N SER A 270 -14.67 -7.30 4.55
CA SER A 270 -15.67 -8.35 4.33
C SER A 270 -15.11 -9.73 4.67
N GLU A 271 -15.98 -10.75 4.75
CA GLU A 271 -15.55 -12.14 4.92
C GLU A 271 -14.65 -12.62 3.77
N GLU A 272 -14.89 -12.14 2.53
CA GLU A 272 -14.05 -12.43 1.38
C GLU A 272 -12.64 -11.85 1.54
N MET A 273 -12.53 -10.60 1.98
CA MET A 273 -11.24 -9.97 2.22
C MET A 273 -10.50 -10.62 3.39
N GLU A 274 -11.20 -11.02 4.46
CA GLU A 274 -10.57 -11.78 5.56
C GLU A 274 -10.06 -13.14 5.08
N ARG A 275 -10.78 -13.80 4.16
CA ARG A 275 -10.34 -15.04 3.53
C ARG A 275 -9.10 -14.81 2.65
N ALA A 276 -9.10 -13.77 1.81
CA ALA A 276 -7.93 -13.40 1.01
C ALA A 276 -6.71 -13.11 1.89
N TRP A 277 -6.89 -12.35 2.96
CA TRP A 277 -5.82 -12.07 3.91
C TRP A 277 -5.25 -13.33 4.57
N LYS A 278 -6.10 -14.28 4.96
CA LYS A 278 -5.66 -15.58 5.53
C LYS A 278 -4.86 -16.39 4.52
N GLU A 279 -5.24 -16.39 3.25
CA GLU A 279 -4.52 -17.06 2.17
C GLU A 279 -3.16 -16.42 1.93
N ILE A 280 -3.10 -15.10 1.83
CA ILE A 280 -1.86 -14.34 1.72
C ILE A 280 -0.92 -14.65 2.91
N CYS A 281 -1.44 -14.65 4.13
CA CYS A 281 -0.63 -15.01 5.31
C CYS A 281 -0.11 -16.45 5.28
N ALA A 282 -0.79 -17.36 4.59
CA ALA A 282 -0.40 -18.76 4.46
C ALA A 282 0.59 -19.02 3.32
N ASP A 283 0.71 -18.11 2.36
CA ASP A 283 1.59 -18.25 1.20
C ASP A 283 3.04 -18.56 1.62
N GLU A 284 3.69 -19.48 0.91
CA GLU A 284 5.04 -19.95 1.24
C GLU A 284 6.13 -18.89 1.02
N ARG A 285 5.90 -17.94 0.11
CA ARG A 285 6.79 -16.81 -0.14
C ARG A 285 6.82 -15.83 1.03
N VAL A 286 5.74 -15.77 1.80
CA VAL A 286 5.54 -14.83 2.91
C VAL A 286 6.26 -15.32 4.16
N THR A 287 7.10 -14.48 4.75
CA THR A 287 7.82 -14.80 5.99
C THR A 287 7.18 -14.18 7.22
N SER A 288 6.71 -12.96 7.13
CA SER A 288 6.03 -12.29 8.25
C SER A 288 4.90 -11.41 7.75
N THR A 289 3.89 -11.22 8.59
CA THR A 289 2.80 -10.28 8.32
C THR A 289 2.49 -9.43 9.54
N ILE A 290 1.97 -8.22 9.30
CA ILE A 290 1.44 -7.34 10.35
C ILE A 290 0.01 -6.94 9.96
N ASP A 291 -0.95 -7.33 10.78
CA ASP A 291 -2.37 -6.96 10.67
C ASP A 291 -2.62 -5.71 11.53
N LEU A 292 -2.91 -4.58 10.88
CA LEU A 292 -3.26 -3.29 11.49
C LEU A 292 -4.77 -3.02 11.47
N TYR A 293 -5.58 -4.05 11.23
CA TYR A 293 -7.03 -4.00 11.01
C TYR A 293 -7.43 -3.41 9.65
N GLN A 294 -7.09 -2.15 9.37
CA GLN A 294 -7.39 -1.50 8.10
C GLN A 294 -6.48 -2.07 7.00
N MET A 295 -5.20 -2.19 7.29
CA MET A 295 -4.17 -2.65 6.35
C MET A 295 -3.43 -3.85 6.88
N GLY A 296 -3.03 -4.74 5.98
CA GLY A 296 -2.09 -5.81 6.24
C GLY A 296 -0.77 -5.57 5.52
N LEU A 297 0.35 -5.75 6.22
CA LEU A 297 1.68 -5.68 5.63
C LEU A 297 2.26 -7.08 5.51
N VAL A 298 2.93 -7.35 4.39
CA VAL A 298 3.51 -8.64 4.02
C VAL A 298 4.99 -8.47 3.74
N PHE A 299 5.83 -9.31 4.36
CA PHE A 299 7.29 -9.28 4.27
C PHE A 299 7.83 -10.59 3.72
N PHE A 300 8.97 -10.53 3.01
CA PHE A 300 9.55 -11.62 2.23
C PHE A 300 10.96 -12.04 2.66
N ASP A 301 11.51 -11.47 3.74
CA ASP A 301 12.87 -11.76 4.19
C ASP A 301 12.97 -13.18 4.78
N LYS A 302 13.66 -14.07 4.07
CA LYS A 302 13.80 -15.49 4.40
C LYS A 302 14.71 -15.77 5.62
N HIS A 303 15.40 -14.76 6.13
CA HIS A 303 16.25 -14.90 7.32
C HIS A 303 15.43 -14.98 8.61
N TYR A 304 14.13 -14.71 8.56
CA TYR A 304 13.26 -14.70 9.72
C TYR A 304 12.24 -15.83 9.70
N TRP A 305 11.85 -16.27 10.91
CA TRP A 305 10.84 -17.29 11.10
C TRP A 305 9.45 -16.77 10.69
N LYS A 306 8.66 -17.60 10.02
CA LYS A 306 7.29 -17.25 9.64
C LYS A 306 6.47 -16.87 10.85
N ARG A 307 5.96 -15.63 10.90
CA ARG A 307 5.18 -15.11 12.00
C ARG A 307 4.18 -14.05 11.57
N ASN A 308 2.97 -14.17 12.10
CA ASN A 308 1.89 -13.22 11.85
C ASN A 308 1.66 -12.40 13.13
N TYR A 309 1.74 -11.08 13.01
CA TYR A 309 1.54 -10.14 14.10
C TYR A 309 0.21 -9.40 13.91
N LYS A 310 -0.45 -9.05 15.04
CA LYS A 310 -1.59 -8.12 15.06
C LYS A 310 -1.22 -6.94 15.93
N MET A 311 -1.28 -5.74 15.36
CA MET A 311 -0.86 -4.52 16.05
C MET A 311 -1.91 -3.44 15.89
N ARG A 312 -1.88 -2.43 16.77
CA ARG A 312 -2.70 -1.22 16.68
C ARG A 312 -1.85 -0.05 16.18
N LEU A 313 -2.35 0.66 15.18
CA LEU A 313 -1.75 1.89 14.65
C LEU A 313 -2.43 3.11 15.26
#